data_83ae0944dcd140069b3df173bd56144a
#
_entry.id   83ae0944dcd140069b3df173bd56144a
#
_cell.length_a   1.000
_cell.length_b   1.000
_cell.length_c   1.000
_cell.angle_alpha   90.00
_cell.angle_beta   90.00
_cell.angle_gamma   90.00
#
_symmetry.space_group_name_H-M   'P 1'
#
loop_
_entity.id
_entity.type
_entity.pdbx_description
1 polymer ?
#
loop_
_entity_poly.entity_id
_entity_poly.type
_entity_poly.pdbx_seq_one_letter_code
_entity_poly.pdbx_strand_id
1 'polypeptide(L)'
;NLDEPFALKGKWLFTQNDLSENKNSDESNDPKWVLLNTPGSWKKAYNDGKNFRVGWYKGRFQFSNKLIGKKVRILLDTYMAETEVFLDGKSIYKRSSQDSVNRYFSIQPIPIEIDITKEKHVIAIRTNTILMQGIYQLPFHMRAYKKLDPALSFMLFYGGNFRSIAGF
;
A
#
# COMPACT_ATOMS: atom_id res chain seq x y z
N ASN A 1 -17.91 -10.04 1.95
CA ASN A 1 -18.58 -8.89 2.51
C ASN A 1 -17.54 -7.84 2.88
N LEU A 2 -17.65 -6.62 2.35
CA LEU A 2 -16.72 -5.52 2.63
C LEU A 2 -17.28 -4.54 3.67
N ASP A 3 -18.35 -4.90 4.39
CA ASP A 3 -18.91 -4.09 5.45
C ASP A 3 -17.92 -3.96 6.62
N GLU A 4 -17.11 -4.99 6.79
CA GLU A 4 -15.97 -4.99 7.72
C GLU A 4 -14.64 -4.77 6.97
N PRO A 5 -13.66 -4.07 7.58
CA PRO A 5 -12.34 -3.93 6.98
C PRO A 5 -11.67 -5.28 6.79
N PHE A 6 -11.22 -5.55 5.58
CA PHE A 6 -10.51 -6.77 5.25
C PHE A 6 -9.00 -6.49 5.18
N ALA A 7 -8.21 -7.18 6.00
CA ALA A 7 -6.77 -7.03 6.01
C ALA A 7 -6.13 -7.76 4.83
N LEU A 8 -5.40 -7.04 4.00
CA LEU A 8 -4.64 -7.57 2.85
C LEU A 8 -3.30 -8.14 3.31
N LYS A 9 -3.37 -9.19 4.15
CA LYS A 9 -2.18 -9.92 4.62
C LYS A 9 -1.80 -10.98 3.60
N GLY A 10 -0.52 -11.32 3.55
CA GLY A 10 -0.08 -12.47 2.78
C GLY A 10 1.15 -12.20 1.92
N LYS A 11 1.33 -13.03 0.91
CA LYS A 11 2.48 -12.96 0.01
C LYS A 11 2.21 -12.01 -1.13
N TRP A 12 3.05 -10.99 -1.24
CA TRP A 12 3.10 -10.08 -2.35
C TRP A 12 4.37 -10.31 -3.16
N LEU A 13 4.32 -10.07 -4.45
CA LEU A 13 5.54 -9.97 -5.24
C LEU A 13 6.28 -8.70 -4.82
N PHE A 14 7.59 -8.83 -4.67
CA PHE A 14 8.47 -7.74 -4.24
C PHE A 14 9.74 -7.70 -5.07
N THR A 15 10.19 -6.49 -5.45
CA THR A 15 11.51 -6.26 -6.05
C THR A 15 12.12 -4.95 -5.57
N GLN A 16 13.43 -4.93 -5.41
CA GLN A 16 14.21 -3.70 -5.15
C GLN A 16 14.59 -2.94 -6.42
N ASN A 17 14.38 -3.54 -7.60
CA ASN A 17 14.70 -2.88 -8.86
C ASN A 17 13.67 -1.79 -9.13
N ASP A 18 14.15 -0.55 -9.24
CA ASP A 18 13.28 0.61 -9.46
C ASP A 18 13.11 0.87 -10.97
N LEU A 19 12.29 0.05 -11.60
CA LEU A 19 12.00 0.13 -13.04
C LEU A 19 10.59 0.65 -13.26
N SER A 20 10.42 1.54 -14.24
CA SER A 20 9.12 2.15 -14.54
C SER A 20 8.05 1.15 -15.01
N GLU A 21 8.45 0.05 -15.63
CA GLU A 21 7.58 -1.05 -16.07
C GLU A 21 6.99 -1.85 -14.92
N ASN A 22 7.56 -1.74 -13.71
CA ASN A 22 7.03 -2.45 -12.54
C ASN A 22 5.58 -2.10 -12.20
N LYS A 23 5.09 -0.94 -12.65
CA LYS A 23 3.68 -0.54 -12.50
C LYS A 23 2.71 -1.35 -13.34
N ASN A 24 3.17 -1.99 -14.41
CA ASN A 24 2.32 -2.66 -15.38
C ASN A 24 1.69 -3.94 -14.79
N SER A 25 0.52 -4.29 -15.31
CA SER A 25 -0.21 -5.48 -14.91
C SER A 25 0.41 -6.78 -15.42
N ASP A 26 1.25 -6.70 -16.46
CA ASP A 26 1.85 -7.86 -17.08
C ASP A 26 2.69 -8.66 -16.11
N GLU A 27 2.65 -9.97 -16.26
CA GLU A 27 3.50 -10.88 -15.52
C GLU A 27 4.93 -10.59 -15.93
N SER A 28 5.63 -9.80 -15.14
CA SER A 28 7.07 -9.77 -15.31
C SER A 28 7.57 -11.14 -14.86
N ASN A 29 7.92 -12.00 -15.81
CA ASN A 29 8.71 -13.21 -15.57
C ASN A 29 10.15 -12.83 -15.15
N ASP A 30 10.33 -11.60 -14.67
CA ASP A 30 11.62 -11.13 -14.17
C ASP A 30 11.97 -11.94 -12.93
N PRO A 31 13.05 -12.76 -12.97
CA PRO A 31 13.48 -13.58 -11.83
C PRO A 31 13.86 -12.76 -10.59
N LYS A 32 13.85 -11.44 -10.70
CA LYS A 32 14.14 -10.53 -9.59
C LYS A 32 12.92 -10.24 -8.68
N TRP A 33 11.72 -10.70 -9.06
CA TRP A 33 10.57 -10.66 -8.17
C TRP A 33 10.61 -11.83 -7.19
N VAL A 34 10.51 -11.52 -5.90
CA VAL A 34 10.43 -12.52 -4.81
C VAL A 34 9.11 -12.41 -4.08
N LEU A 35 8.70 -13.48 -3.41
CA LEU A 35 7.52 -13.45 -2.55
C LEU A 35 7.91 -12.94 -1.16
N LEU A 36 7.28 -11.84 -0.74
CA LEU A 36 7.47 -11.22 0.56
C LEU A 36 6.15 -11.23 1.34
N ASN A 37 6.21 -11.66 2.59
CA ASN A 37 5.06 -11.53 3.48
C ASN A 37 4.82 -10.07 3.85
N THR A 38 3.56 -9.62 3.71
CA THR A 38 3.14 -8.26 4.05
C THR A 38 2.03 -8.33 5.10
N PRO A 39 2.15 -7.64 6.25
CA PRO A 39 3.28 -6.79 6.65
C PRO A 39 4.54 -7.60 6.96
N GLY A 40 5.69 -7.02 6.68
CA GLY A 40 6.97 -7.62 6.94
C GLY A 40 8.12 -6.79 6.39
N SER A 41 9.28 -6.87 7.05
CA SER A 41 10.45 -6.12 6.59
C SER A 41 10.99 -6.72 5.29
N TRP A 42 11.22 -5.88 4.30
CA TRP A 42 11.82 -6.28 3.03
C TRP A 42 13.30 -6.66 3.15
N LYS A 43 13.97 -6.32 4.27
CA LYS A 43 15.33 -6.80 4.54
C LYS A 43 15.41 -8.32 4.56
N LYS A 44 14.29 -9.00 4.80
CA LYS A 44 14.19 -10.46 4.77
C LYS A 44 14.00 -11.04 3.35
N ALA A 45 13.72 -10.19 2.37
CA ALA A 45 13.49 -10.64 0.99
C ALA A 45 14.79 -11.04 0.29
N TYR A 46 15.88 -10.35 0.62
CA TYR A 46 17.19 -10.59 0.04
C TYR A 46 18.22 -10.79 1.16
N ASN A 47 18.90 -11.92 1.11
CA ASN A 47 19.94 -12.31 2.10
C ASN A 47 21.33 -11.73 1.75
N ASP A 48 21.38 -10.63 0.99
CA ASP A 48 22.62 -10.06 0.48
C ASP A 48 23.23 -8.97 1.40
N GLY A 49 22.56 -8.69 2.53
CA GLY A 49 23.00 -7.70 3.52
C GLY A 49 22.94 -6.24 3.04
N LYS A 50 22.48 -6.00 1.80
CA LYS A 50 22.41 -4.67 1.23
C LYS A 50 21.23 -3.89 1.81
N ASN A 51 21.47 -2.62 2.06
CA ASN A 51 20.43 -1.66 2.40
C ASN A 51 19.95 -0.96 1.12
N PHE A 52 18.66 -1.02 0.86
CA PHE A 52 18.03 -0.27 -0.21
C PHE A 52 16.85 0.55 0.33
N ARG A 53 16.55 1.64 -0.34
CA ARG A 53 15.50 2.59 0.08
C ARG A 53 14.24 2.45 -0.73
N VAL A 54 14.34 1.93 -1.93
CA VAL A 54 13.22 1.80 -2.87
C VAL A 54 12.83 0.35 -2.99
N GLY A 55 11.53 0.09 -2.99
CA GLY A 55 10.96 -1.22 -3.24
C GLY A 55 9.61 -1.12 -3.92
N TRP A 56 9.31 -2.13 -4.72
CA TRP A 56 8.05 -2.30 -5.39
C TRP A 56 7.33 -3.52 -4.83
N TYR A 57 6.06 -3.35 -4.54
CA TYR A 57 5.14 -4.41 -4.16
C TYR A 57 4.09 -4.58 -5.26
N LYS A 58 3.71 -5.82 -5.55
CA LYS A 58 2.64 -6.11 -6.51
C LYS A 58 1.72 -7.18 -5.95
N GLY A 59 0.44 -6.85 -5.89
CA GLY A 59 -0.63 -7.76 -5.48
C GLY A 59 -1.66 -7.93 -6.59
N ARG A 60 -2.11 -9.16 -6.81
CA ARG A 60 -3.20 -9.49 -7.73
C ARG A 60 -4.45 -9.76 -6.93
N PHE A 61 -5.54 -9.13 -7.33
CA PHE A 61 -6.83 -9.22 -6.64
C PHE A 61 -7.89 -9.73 -7.59
N GLN A 62 -8.71 -10.63 -7.09
CA GLN A 62 -9.91 -11.06 -7.75
C GLN A 62 -11.11 -10.64 -6.93
N PHE A 63 -11.97 -9.83 -7.53
CA PHE A 63 -13.19 -9.33 -6.92
C PHE A 63 -14.39 -10.14 -7.39
N SER A 64 -15.37 -10.30 -6.51
CA SER A 64 -16.67 -10.84 -6.89
C SER A 64 -17.34 -9.91 -7.90
N ASN A 65 -18.07 -10.49 -8.88
CA ASN A 65 -18.87 -9.75 -9.86
C ASN A 65 -19.84 -8.75 -9.21
N LYS A 66 -20.29 -9.01 -7.98
CA LYS A 66 -21.13 -8.10 -7.19
C LYS A 66 -20.46 -6.78 -6.84
N LEU A 67 -19.13 -6.70 -6.94
CA LEU A 67 -18.34 -5.51 -6.66
C LEU A 67 -18.01 -4.70 -7.92
N ILE A 68 -18.22 -5.25 -9.10
CA ILE A 68 -18.01 -4.50 -10.35
C ILE A 68 -18.95 -3.30 -10.38
N GLY A 69 -18.43 -2.15 -10.74
CA GLY A 69 -19.12 -0.87 -10.70
C GLY A 69 -19.20 -0.23 -9.31
N LYS A 70 -18.65 -0.86 -8.28
CA LYS A 70 -18.58 -0.30 -6.94
C LYS A 70 -17.21 0.28 -6.65
N LYS A 71 -17.19 1.22 -5.69
CA LYS A 71 -15.95 1.81 -5.17
C LYS A 71 -15.57 1.13 -3.87
N VAL A 72 -14.30 0.83 -3.72
CA VAL A 72 -13.69 0.36 -2.47
C VAL A 72 -12.65 1.37 -1.99
N ARG A 73 -12.32 1.31 -0.71
CA ARG A 73 -11.27 2.12 -0.11
C ARG A 73 -10.18 1.22 0.46
N ILE A 74 -8.93 1.49 0.06
CA ILE A 74 -7.76 0.87 0.68
C ILE A 74 -7.18 1.88 1.66
N LEU A 75 -6.88 1.41 2.87
CA LEU A 75 -6.10 2.14 3.86
C LEU A 75 -4.67 1.62 3.79
N LEU A 76 -3.78 2.48 3.34
CA LEU A 76 -2.37 2.18 3.16
C LEU A 76 -1.58 2.80 4.32
N ASP A 77 -0.83 1.97 5.03
CA ASP A 77 0.08 2.42 6.09
C ASP A 77 1.53 2.37 5.60
N THR A 78 2.01 3.50 5.08
CA THR A 78 3.40 3.69 4.64
C THR A 78 4.02 4.83 5.43
N TYR A 79 4.57 4.49 6.58
CA TYR A 79 5.21 5.46 7.45
C TYR A 79 6.54 5.96 6.88
N MET A 80 6.75 7.28 6.91
CA MET A 80 7.99 7.93 6.49
C MET A 80 8.50 7.47 5.11
N ALA A 81 7.60 7.37 4.14
CA ALA A 81 7.93 6.91 2.81
C ALA A 81 7.27 7.77 1.73
N GLU A 82 8.02 8.04 0.67
CA GLU A 82 7.40 8.42 -0.60
C GLU A 82 6.65 7.21 -1.12
N THR A 83 5.43 7.41 -1.56
CA THR A 83 4.57 6.29 -1.95
C THR A 83 3.82 6.64 -3.22
N GLU A 84 3.87 5.75 -4.20
CA GLU A 84 3.04 5.84 -5.39
C GLU A 84 2.29 4.52 -5.57
N VAL A 85 0.99 4.60 -5.80
CA VAL A 85 0.11 3.45 -5.96
C VAL A 85 -0.47 3.46 -7.36
N PHE A 86 -0.38 2.31 -8.01
CA PHE A 86 -0.88 2.08 -9.36
C PHE A 86 -1.96 1.01 -9.33
N LEU A 87 -3.04 1.24 -10.07
CA LEU A 87 -4.06 0.26 -10.37
C LEU A 87 -3.99 -0.05 -11.87
N ASP A 88 -3.72 -1.30 -12.21
CA ASP A 88 -3.57 -1.76 -13.60
C ASP A 88 -2.64 -0.86 -14.43
N GLY A 89 -1.51 -0.45 -13.85
CA GLY A 89 -0.50 0.41 -14.49
C GLY A 89 -0.79 1.91 -14.42
N LYS A 90 -2.00 2.33 -14.03
CA LYS A 90 -2.36 3.75 -13.89
C LYS A 90 -2.09 4.24 -12.47
N SER A 91 -1.36 5.36 -12.33
CA SER A 91 -1.16 6.01 -11.02
C SER A 91 -2.49 6.54 -10.49
N ILE A 92 -2.85 6.11 -9.27
CA ILE A 92 -4.07 6.53 -8.57
C ILE A 92 -3.79 7.31 -7.29
N TYR A 93 -2.55 7.26 -6.81
CA TYR A 93 -2.11 8.00 -5.63
C TYR A 93 -0.61 8.23 -5.68
N LYS A 94 -0.19 9.43 -5.27
CA LYS A 94 1.22 9.78 -5.11
C LYS A 94 1.42 10.66 -3.88
N ARG A 95 2.44 10.36 -3.12
CA ARG A 95 2.99 11.18 -2.03
C ARG A 95 4.49 11.27 -2.20
N SER A 96 5.04 12.49 -2.19
CA SER A 96 6.47 12.74 -2.30
C SER A 96 7.00 13.44 -1.04
N SER A 97 8.33 13.47 -0.91
CA SER A 97 9.01 14.23 0.15
C SER A 97 8.82 15.75 0.03
N GLN A 98 8.40 16.22 -1.15
CA GLN A 98 8.10 17.64 -1.39
C GLN A 98 6.69 18.03 -0.93
N ASP A 99 5.82 17.05 -0.65
CA ASP A 99 4.55 17.33 0.00
C ASP A 99 4.82 17.90 1.39
N SER A 100 3.89 18.69 1.90
CA SER A 100 4.05 19.33 3.20
C SER A 100 4.57 18.33 4.24
N VAL A 101 5.50 18.76 5.08
CA VAL A 101 6.18 17.95 6.11
C VAL A 101 5.19 17.08 6.89
N ASN A 102 4.00 17.62 7.15
CA ASN A 102 2.92 16.92 7.86
C ASN A 102 2.38 15.69 7.14
N ARG A 103 2.43 15.64 5.80
CA ARG A 103 1.99 14.46 5.03
C ARG A 103 3.07 13.40 4.94
N TYR A 104 4.31 13.79 4.71
CA TYR A 104 5.42 12.86 4.57
C TYR A 104 5.71 12.12 5.88
N PHE A 105 5.70 12.85 7.00
CA PHE A 105 5.93 12.29 8.34
C PHE A 105 4.64 11.84 9.03
N SER A 106 3.49 11.98 8.38
CA SER A 106 2.23 11.52 8.94
C SER A 106 2.26 10.02 9.16
N ILE A 107 1.87 9.61 10.35
CA ILE A 107 1.61 8.22 10.74
C ILE A 107 0.16 7.80 10.45
N GLN A 108 -0.63 8.70 9.88
CA GLN A 108 -2.02 8.40 9.52
C GLN A 108 -2.07 7.50 8.29
N PRO A 109 -2.94 6.50 8.28
CA PRO A 109 -3.16 5.70 7.09
C PRO A 109 -3.72 6.56 5.96
N ILE A 110 -3.28 6.25 4.74
CA ILE A 110 -3.70 6.95 3.54
C ILE A 110 -4.93 6.26 2.96
N PRO A 111 -6.09 6.92 2.89
CA PRO A 111 -7.26 6.38 2.22
C PRO A 111 -7.13 6.55 0.70
N ILE A 112 -7.11 5.45 -0.02
CA ILE A 112 -7.08 5.42 -1.49
C ILE A 112 -8.37 4.82 -1.99
N GLU A 113 -9.06 5.53 -2.88
CA GLU A 113 -10.29 5.06 -3.50
C GLU A 113 -10.00 4.35 -4.81
N ILE A 114 -10.64 3.20 -4.99
CA ILE A 114 -10.48 2.36 -6.17
C ILE A 114 -11.85 2.04 -6.74
N ASP A 115 -12.05 2.31 -8.03
CA ASP A 115 -13.22 1.87 -8.78
C ASP A 115 -12.98 0.45 -9.30
N ILE A 116 -13.83 -0.49 -8.91
CA ILE A 116 -13.77 -1.87 -9.38
C ILE A 116 -14.45 -1.96 -10.73
N THR A 117 -13.66 -1.98 -11.80
CA THR A 117 -14.17 -1.98 -13.19
C THR A 117 -14.24 -3.37 -13.82
N LYS A 118 -13.55 -4.35 -13.23
CA LYS A 118 -13.46 -5.73 -13.71
C LYS A 118 -13.19 -6.69 -12.56
N GLU A 119 -13.24 -7.99 -12.80
CA GLU A 119 -12.98 -8.99 -11.76
C GLU A 119 -11.54 -9.02 -11.27
N LYS A 120 -10.59 -8.83 -12.17
CA LYS A 120 -9.16 -8.96 -11.86
C LYS A 120 -8.46 -7.62 -11.95
N HIS A 121 -7.82 -7.23 -10.88
CA HIS A 121 -7.00 -6.02 -10.79
C HIS A 121 -5.61 -6.33 -10.27
N VAL A 122 -4.64 -5.54 -10.71
CA VAL A 122 -3.28 -5.54 -10.17
C VAL A 122 -3.04 -4.21 -9.47
N ILE A 123 -2.61 -4.28 -8.23
CA ILE A 123 -2.15 -3.13 -7.47
C ILE A 123 -0.63 -3.21 -7.38
N ALA A 124 0.05 -2.18 -7.87
CA ALA A 124 1.47 -2.01 -7.69
C ALA A 124 1.73 -0.81 -6.76
N ILE A 125 2.68 -0.95 -5.85
CA ILE A 125 3.03 0.09 -4.89
C ILE A 125 4.53 0.28 -4.95
N ARG A 126 4.96 1.49 -5.34
CA ARG A 126 6.34 1.93 -5.20
C ARG A 126 6.49 2.67 -3.89
N THR A 127 7.45 2.30 -3.09
CA THR A 127 7.77 3.02 -1.86
C THR A 127 9.27 3.31 -1.78
N ASN A 128 9.61 4.54 -1.39
CA ASN A 128 10.97 4.98 -1.09
C ASN A 128 10.98 5.48 0.36
N THR A 129 11.65 4.76 1.23
CA THR A 129 11.63 5.02 2.67
C THR A 129 13.03 5.16 3.26
N ILE A 130 13.17 6.12 4.16
CA ILE A 130 14.41 6.31 4.92
C ILE A 130 14.64 5.20 5.97
N LEU A 131 13.57 4.51 6.39
CA LEU A 131 13.66 3.43 7.36
C LEU A 131 14.19 2.13 6.76
N MET A 132 14.27 2.03 5.42
CA MET A 132 14.81 0.87 4.71
C MET A 132 14.17 -0.47 5.11
N GLN A 133 12.87 -0.47 5.40
CA GLN A 133 12.15 -1.66 5.85
C GLN A 133 10.84 -1.95 5.08
N GLY A 134 10.37 -0.97 4.29
CA GLY A 134 9.14 -1.09 3.53
C GLY A 134 7.89 -1.12 4.39
N ILE A 135 6.91 -1.91 3.99
CA ILE A 135 5.60 -2.05 4.65
C ILE A 135 5.71 -3.12 5.73
N TYR A 136 6.15 -2.75 6.91
CA TYR A 136 6.55 -3.73 7.93
C TYR A 136 5.68 -3.73 9.19
N GLN A 137 4.89 -2.69 9.44
CA GLN A 137 4.14 -2.55 10.69
C GLN A 137 2.72 -3.09 10.60
N LEU A 138 1.90 -2.53 9.73
CA LEU A 138 0.49 -2.85 9.63
C LEU A 138 0.11 -3.33 8.23
N PRO A 139 -0.81 -4.28 8.12
CA PRO A 139 -1.31 -4.71 6.82
C PRO A 139 -2.17 -3.62 6.20
N PHE A 140 -2.24 -3.61 4.89
CA PHE A 140 -3.26 -2.85 4.20
C PHE A 140 -4.65 -3.36 4.56
N HIS A 141 -5.61 -2.45 4.63
CA HIS A 141 -7.00 -2.80 4.83
C HIS A 141 -7.83 -2.34 3.64
N MET A 142 -8.72 -3.19 3.18
CA MET A 142 -9.70 -2.88 2.16
C MET A 142 -11.09 -2.89 2.78
N ARG A 143 -11.93 -1.92 2.43
CA ARG A 143 -13.32 -1.82 2.89
C ARG A 143 -14.20 -1.20 1.82
N ALA A 144 -15.52 -1.38 1.95
CA ALA A 144 -16.46 -0.69 1.08
C ALA A 144 -16.29 0.84 1.21
N TYR A 145 -16.43 1.54 0.10
CA TYR A 145 -16.46 2.99 0.12
C TYR A 145 -17.75 3.48 0.77
N LYS A 146 -17.61 4.39 1.74
CA LYS A 146 -18.72 5.14 2.33
C LYS A 146 -18.38 6.61 2.23
N LYS A 147 -19.28 7.42 1.65
CA LYS A 147 -19.08 8.87 1.51
C LYS A 147 -18.89 9.54 2.88
N LEU A 148 -19.73 9.15 3.84
CA LEU A 148 -19.57 9.48 5.25
C LEU A 148 -19.11 8.20 5.97
N ASP A 149 -17.90 8.22 6.49
CA ASP A 149 -17.29 7.10 7.20
C ASP A 149 -16.82 7.60 8.58
N PRO A 150 -17.71 7.59 9.59
CA PRO A 150 -17.36 8.07 10.92
C PRO A 150 -16.19 7.31 11.56
N ALA A 151 -16.10 6.00 11.30
CA ALA A 151 -15.01 5.19 11.82
C ALA A 151 -13.66 5.58 11.19
N LEU A 152 -13.64 5.87 9.88
CA LEU A 152 -12.45 6.39 9.22
C LEU A 152 -12.10 7.79 9.73
N SER A 153 -13.09 8.67 9.85
CA SER A 153 -12.89 10.02 10.36
C SER A 153 -12.32 9.99 11.78
N PHE A 154 -12.88 9.14 12.63
CA PHE A 154 -12.35 8.92 13.98
C PHE A 154 -10.92 8.41 13.96
N MET A 155 -10.61 7.40 13.14
CA MET A 155 -9.26 6.83 13.02
C MET A 155 -8.24 7.85 12.49
N LEU A 156 -8.62 8.68 11.51
CA LEU A 156 -7.74 9.74 10.98
C LEU A 156 -7.53 10.87 11.99
N PHE A 157 -8.55 11.21 12.77
CA PHE A 157 -8.47 12.29 13.76
C PHE A 157 -7.72 11.85 15.02
N TYR A 158 -8.04 10.69 15.56
CA TYR A 158 -7.47 10.21 16.84
C TYR A 158 -6.24 9.33 16.68
N GLY A 159 -6.12 8.57 15.59
CA GLY A 159 -5.00 7.68 15.35
C GLY A 159 -3.65 8.40 15.26
N GLY A 160 -3.63 9.60 14.67
CA GLY A 160 -2.45 10.47 14.65
C GLY A 160 -2.07 11.01 16.01
N ASN A 161 -3.06 11.42 16.80
CA ASN A 161 -2.83 12.01 18.13
C ASN A 161 -2.45 10.97 19.18
N PHE A 162 -3.04 9.78 19.13
CA PHE A 162 -2.72 8.71 20.08
C PHE A 162 -1.29 8.19 19.95
N ARG A 163 -0.78 8.08 18.72
CA ARG A 163 0.61 7.65 18.49
C ARG A 163 1.62 8.76 18.85
N SER A 164 1.26 10.04 18.72
CA SER A 164 2.09 11.18 19.18
C SER A 164 2.18 11.26 20.69
N ILE A 165 1.12 10.86 21.42
CA ILE A 165 1.08 10.87 22.89
C ILE A 165 1.76 9.62 23.46
N ALA A 166 1.70 8.51 22.76
CA ALA A 166 2.38 7.28 23.17
C ALA A 166 3.90 7.30 22.98
N GLY A 167 4.47 8.37 22.42
CA GLY A 167 5.87 8.84 22.43
C GLY A 167 7.01 7.85 22.64
N PHE A 168 6.82 6.60 22.24
CA PHE A 168 7.79 5.52 22.45
C PHE A 168 8.02 4.71 21.19
#